data_64e1cc124de48e32b357bcc393044ab2
#
_entry.id   64e1cc124de48e32b357bcc393044ab2
#
_cell.length_a   1.000
_cell.length_b   1.000
_cell.length_c   1.000
_cell.angle_alpha   90.00
_cell.angle_beta   90.00
_cell.angle_gamma   90.00
#
_symmetry.space_group_name_H-M   'P 1'
#
loop_
_entity.id
_entity.type
_entity.pdbx_description
1 polymer ?
#
loop_
_entity_poly.entity_id
_entity_poly.type
_entity_poly.pdbx_seq_one_letter_code
_entity_poly.pdbx_strand_id
1 'polypeptide(L)'
;SSSAASDVYKRQMLCGVIDMAELVRHAHPDKAWATAANDAYEYLCNYMNVLNTHTELYDALRRVMDDPHLYRQLSKEAQAVALIFLRDFEKSGIHLPPRERERFVELSDQIMVLGRAFLQDMSTGTSDAVIEFPTELLEGLDLSLLGQSLLRLRPAKTLSVVPGSWELHYISRHAPNPEARRLAYMMSYTGRDTPVAILEQLLRTRYELARLTGKELSLIHI
;
A
#
# COMPACT_ATOMS: atom_id res chain seq x y z
N SER A 1 18.32 31.25 -9.10
CA SER A 1 17.28 31.28 -8.05
C SER A 1 15.88 30.90 -8.52
N SER A 2 15.59 30.98 -9.83
CA SER A 2 14.27 30.64 -10.39
C SER A 2 14.04 29.12 -10.54
N SER A 3 15.09 28.32 -10.78
CA SER A 3 14.93 26.89 -11.08
C SER A 3 14.60 26.05 -9.84
N ALA A 4 15.27 26.25 -8.71
CA ALA A 4 15.03 25.45 -7.50
C ALA A 4 13.64 25.66 -6.91
N ALA A 5 13.13 26.90 -6.89
CA ALA A 5 11.75 27.18 -6.47
C ALA A 5 10.72 26.56 -7.44
N SER A 6 11.03 26.54 -8.75
CA SER A 6 10.22 25.89 -9.78
C SER A 6 10.15 24.35 -9.57
N ASP A 7 11.25 23.71 -9.16
CA ASP A 7 11.30 22.27 -9.00
C ASP A 7 10.62 21.79 -7.71
N VAL A 8 10.73 22.57 -6.62
CA VAL A 8 9.93 22.35 -5.40
C VAL A 8 8.44 22.49 -5.70
N TYR A 9 8.05 23.51 -6.48
CA TYR A 9 6.65 23.71 -6.87
C TYR A 9 6.13 22.55 -7.74
N LYS A 10 6.92 22.08 -8.70
CA LYS A 10 6.55 20.90 -9.53
C LYS A 10 6.36 19.65 -8.69
N ARG A 11 7.24 19.40 -7.71
CA ARG A 11 7.11 18.28 -6.80
C ARG A 11 5.86 18.38 -5.92
N GLN A 12 5.53 19.57 -5.41
CA GLN A 12 4.29 19.81 -4.68
C GLN A 12 3.05 19.55 -5.53
N MET A 13 3.05 20.02 -6.78
CA MET A 13 1.96 19.76 -7.72
C MET A 13 1.79 18.25 -7.98
N LEU A 14 2.90 17.55 -8.19
CA LEU A 14 2.90 16.10 -8.41
C LEU A 14 2.36 15.35 -7.19
N CYS A 15 2.85 15.68 -5.98
CA CYS A 15 2.35 15.09 -4.74
C CYS A 15 0.85 15.38 -4.55
N GLY A 16 0.38 16.59 -4.83
CA GLY A 16 -1.04 16.91 -4.73
C GLY A 16 -1.93 16.05 -5.63
N VAL A 17 -1.48 15.71 -6.83
CA VAL A 17 -2.22 14.81 -7.73
C VAL A 17 -2.16 13.36 -7.23
N ILE A 18 -0.99 12.92 -6.72
CA ILE A 18 -0.81 11.59 -6.13
C ILE A 18 -1.73 11.41 -4.92
N ASP A 19 -1.79 12.40 -4.03
CA ASP A 19 -2.63 12.37 -2.83
C ASP A 19 -4.12 12.32 -3.18
N MET A 20 -4.54 13.03 -4.24
CA MET A 20 -5.92 12.94 -4.74
C MET A 20 -6.23 11.56 -5.32
N ALA A 21 -5.33 10.98 -6.10
CA ALA A 21 -5.48 9.63 -6.62
C ALA A 21 -5.54 8.60 -5.46
N GLU A 22 -4.70 8.77 -4.42
CA GLU A 22 -4.71 7.96 -3.21
C GLU A 22 -6.07 8.01 -2.49
N LEU A 23 -6.63 9.21 -2.33
CA LEU A 23 -7.95 9.38 -1.70
C LEU A 23 -9.05 8.70 -2.52
N VAL A 24 -9.09 8.95 -3.84
CA VAL A 24 -10.15 8.42 -4.71
C VAL A 24 -10.12 6.89 -4.76
N ARG A 25 -8.94 6.27 -4.89
CA ARG A 25 -8.82 4.80 -4.97
C ARG A 25 -9.29 4.08 -3.70
N HIS A 26 -9.24 4.75 -2.55
CA HIS A 26 -9.68 4.18 -1.27
C HIS A 26 -11.10 4.54 -0.88
N ALA A 27 -11.60 5.70 -1.29
CA ALA A 27 -12.86 6.23 -0.80
C ALA A 27 -14.00 6.22 -1.83
N HIS A 28 -13.69 6.12 -3.13
CA HIS A 28 -14.73 6.22 -4.16
C HIS A 28 -15.54 4.92 -4.26
N PRO A 29 -16.89 4.97 -4.23
CA PRO A 29 -17.73 3.77 -4.26
C PRO A 29 -17.75 3.08 -5.63
N ASP A 30 -17.50 3.80 -6.71
CA ASP A 30 -17.47 3.26 -8.06
C ASP A 30 -16.09 2.64 -8.36
N LYS A 31 -16.10 1.35 -8.70
CA LYS A 31 -14.90 0.57 -9.02
C LYS A 31 -14.13 1.13 -10.23
N ALA A 32 -14.82 1.73 -11.22
CA ALA A 32 -14.15 2.30 -12.38
C ALA A 32 -13.30 3.51 -12.00
N TRP A 33 -13.79 4.37 -11.09
CA TRP A 33 -13.03 5.48 -10.54
C TRP A 33 -11.84 5.02 -9.70
N ALA A 34 -12.06 4.00 -8.85
CA ALA A 34 -10.99 3.42 -8.05
C ALA A 34 -9.88 2.82 -8.92
N THR A 35 -10.25 2.12 -10.01
CA THR A 35 -9.27 1.56 -10.96
C THR A 35 -8.49 2.66 -11.66
N ALA A 36 -9.16 3.67 -12.23
CA ALA A 36 -8.49 4.79 -12.90
C ALA A 36 -7.54 5.56 -11.94
N ALA A 37 -7.95 5.72 -10.68
CA ALA A 37 -7.12 6.35 -9.65
C ALA A 37 -5.90 5.48 -9.29
N ASN A 38 -6.04 4.16 -9.23
CA ASN A 38 -4.90 3.24 -9.08
C ASN A 38 -3.89 3.38 -10.21
N ASP A 39 -4.37 3.41 -11.46
CA ASP A 39 -3.50 3.54 -12.64
C ASP A 39 -2.75 4.88 -12.63
N ALA A 40 -3.44 5.97 -12.31
CA ALA A 40 -2.84 7.30 -12.16
C ALA A 40 -1.79 7.33 -11.05
N TYR A 41 -2.11 6.77 -9.89
CA TYR A 41 -1.18 6.66 -8.76
C TYR A 41 0.10 5.89 -9.15
N GLU A 42 -0.06 4.75 -9.81
CA GLU A 42 1.07 3.93 -10.27
C GLU A 42 1.97 4.68 -11.24
N TYR A 43 1.38 5.31 -12.25
CA TYR A 43 2.10 6.10 -13.24
C TYR A 43 2.93 7.22 -12.59
N LEU A 44 2.33 7.96 -11.66
CA LEU A 44 2.97 9.09 -11.01
C LEU A 44 4.06 8.64 -10.02
N CYS A 45 3.85 7.54 -9.30
CA CYS A 45 4.87 6.98 -8.41
C CYS A 45 6.08 6.43 -9.19
N ASN A 46 5.84 5.78 -10.34
CA ASN A 46 6.92 5.36 -11.24
C ASN A 46 7.73 6.58 -11.71
N TYR A 47 7.07 7.65 -12.12
CA TYR A 47 7.73 8.90 -12.50
C TYR A 47 8.57 9.49 -11.34
N MET A 48 8.08 9.42 -10.10
CA MET A 48 8.86 9.83 -8.92
C MET A 48 10.12 8.97 -8.73
N ASN A 49 10.04 7.67 -8.96
CA ASN A 49 11.21 6.78 -8.89
C ASN A 49 12.27 7.16 -9.94
N VAL A 50 11.84 7.49 -11.16
CA VAL A 50 12.73 7.98 -12.22
C VAL A 50 13.40 9.31 -11.81
N LEU A 51 12.64 10.25 -11.26
CA LEU A 51 13.20 11.52 -10.78
C LEU A 51 14.21 11.33 -9.64
N ASN A 52 13.92 10.43 -8.69
CA ASN A 52 14.79 10.14 -7.56
C ASN A 52 16.10 9.42 -7.96
N THR A 53 16.14 8.84 -9.16
CA THR A 53 17.34 8.21 -9.72
C THR A 53 17.98 9.03 -10.84
N HIS A 54 17.55 10.29 -11.04
CA HIS A 54 18.06 11.16 -12.10
C HIS A 54 19.41 11.76 -11.73
N THR A 55 20.48 11.30 -12.36
CA THR A 55 21.88 11.69 -12.04
C THR A 55 22.15 13.18 -12.24
N GLU A 56 21.64 13.79 -13.31
CA GLU A 56 21.87 15.21 -13.59
C GLU A 56 21.27 16.12 -12.50
N LEU A 57 20.11 15.74 -11.94
CA LEU A 57 19.50 16.47 -10.83
C LEU A 57 20.35 16.34 -9.55
N TYR A 58 20.85 15.14 -9.28
CA TYR A 58 21.76 14.88 -8.17
C TYR A 58 23.04 15.69 -8.31
N ASP A 59 23.68 15.67 -9.48
CA ASP A 59 24.91 16.40 -9.75
C ASP A 59 24.70 17.92 -9.67
N ALA A 60 23.54 18.43 -10.11
CA ALA A 60 23.19 19.83 -9.96
C ALA A 60 23.05 20.23 -8.48
N LEU A 61 22.39 19.39 -7.67
CA LEU A 61 22.28 19.61 -6.23
C LEU A 61 23.64 19.56 -5.54
N ARG A 62 24.47 18.56 -5.87
CA ARG A 62 25.82 18.42 -5.33
C ARG A 62 26.67 19.66 -5.62
N ARG A 63 26.67 20.19 -6.85
CA ARG A 63 27.39 21.41 -7.20
C ARG A 63 27.02 22.60 -6.32
N VAL A 64 25.74 22.74 -5.97
CA VAL A 64 25.30 23.83 -5.07
C VAL A 64 25.75 23.59 -3.63
N MET A 65 25.69 22.33 -3.16
CA MET A 65 26.02 21.97 -1.77
C MET A 65 27.51 21.93 -1.52
N ASP A 66 28.31 21.54 -2.51
CA ASP A 66 29.77 21.45 -2.40
C ASP A 66 30.45 22.80 -2.58
N ASP A 67 29.75 23.84 -3.10
CA ASP A 67 30.22 25.20 -3.15
C ASP A 67 29.82 25.98 -1.88
N PRO A 68 30.76 26.29 -0.96
CA PRO A 68 30.43 26.98 0.27
C PRO A 68 29.84 28.39 0.07
N HIS A 69 30.14 29.03 -1.07
CA HIS A 69 29.62 30.36 -1.36
C HIS A 69 28.16 30.30 -1.77
N LEU A 70 27.82 29.37 -2.67
CA LEU A 70 26.42 29.14 -3.10
C LEU A 70 25.58 28.64 -1.94
N TYR A 71 26.09 27.67 -1.17
CA TYR A 71 25.35 27.06 -0.06
C TYR A 71 25.00 28.09 1.04
N ARG A 72 25.93 29.01 1.37
CA ARG A 72 25.69 30.08 2.36
C ARG A 72 24.67 31.14 1.92
N GLN A 73 24.44 31.27 0.60
CA GLN A 73 23.42 32.19 0.08
C GLN A 73 22.00 31.61 0.20
N LEU A 74 21.87 30.32 0.42
CA LEU A 74 20.58 29.67 0.65
C LEU A 74 20.02 30.05 2.03
N SER A 75 18.73 30.24 2.15
CA SER A 75 18.06 30.31 3.45
C SER A 75 18.27 29.01 4.25
N LYS A 76 18.15 29.07 5.56
CA LYS A 76 18.25 27.88 6.43
C LYS A 76 17.26 26.78 6.03
N GLU A 77 16.08 27.19 5.63
CA GLU A 77 15.05 26.30 5.13
C GLU A 77 15.48 25.62 3.81
N ALA A 78 15.99 26.40 2.85
CA ALA A 78 16.50 25.86 1.59
C ALA A 78 17.69 24.91 1.80
N GLN A 79 18.58 25.19 2.77
CA GLN A 79 19.68 24.29 3.16
C GLN A 79 19.14 22.97 3.73
N ALA A 80 18.12 23.01 4.58
CA ALA A 80 17.49 21.82 5.13
C ALA A 80 16.81 20.98 4.03
N VAL A 81 16.08 21.62 3.11
CA VAL A 81 15.46 20.96 1.96
C VAL A 81 16.50 20.32 1.04
N ALA A 82 17.60 21.03 0.74
CA ALA A 82 18.69 20.49 -0.06
C ALA A 82 19.30 19.22 0.56
N LEU A 83 19.47 19.21 1.89
CA LEU A 83 19.99 18.04 2.61
C LEU A 83 19.00 16.87 2.56
N ILE A 84 17.69 17.12 2.66
CA ILE A 84 16.66 16.08 2.53
C ILE A 84 16.73 15.47 1.14
N PHE A 85 16.74 16.28 0.08
CA PHE A 85 16.84 15.79 -1.29
C PHE A 85 18.13 15.00 -1.55
N LEU A 86 19.27 15.46 -1.01
CA LEU A 86 20.51 14.70 -1.14
C LEU A 86 20.37 13.29 -0.54
N ARG A 87 19.81 13.21 0.66
CA ARG A 87 19.58 11.93 1.34
C ARG A 87 18.57 11.04 0.59
N ASP A 88 17.54 11.64 0.01
CA ASP A 88 16.57 10.91 -0.80
C ASP A 88 17.21 10.31 -2.05
N PHE A 89 18.06 11.07 -2.75
CA PHE A 89 18.85 10.55 -3.87
C PHE A 89 19.78 9.41 -3.45
N GLU A 90 20.50 9.57 -2.34
CA GLU A 90 21.42 8.56 -1.82
C GLU A 90 20.66 7.26 -1.42
N LYS A 91 19.49 7.40 -0.79
CA LYS A 91 18.60 6.26 -0.47
C LYS A 91 18.04 5.58 -1.71
N SER A 92 17.81 6.31 -2.78
CA SER A 92 17.33 5.80 -4.06
C SER A 92 18.42 5.13 -4.90
N GLY A 93 19.62 4.93 -4.33
CA GLY A 93 20.69 4.21 -5.01
C GLY A 93 21.32 4.98 -6.17
N ILE A 94 21.32 6.32 -6.13
CA ILE A 94 21.86 7.18 -7.18
C ILE A 94 23.35 6.91 -7.48
N HIS A 95 24.07 6.42 -6.46
CA HIS A 95 25.49 6.05 -6.54
C HIS A 95 25.74 4.69 -7.21
N LEU A 96 24.69 3.93 -7.48
CA LEU A 96 24.81 2.63 -8.12
C LEU A 96 25.21 2.77 -9.60
N PRO A 97 25.95 1.78 -10.16
CA PRO A 97 26.19 1.68 -11.59
C PRO A 97 24.87 1.70 -12.39
N PRO A 98 24.88 2.15 -13.66
CA PRO A 98 23.64 2.33 -14.43
C PRO A 98 22.72 1.10 -14.45
N ARG A 99 23.25 -0.10 -14.66
CA ARG A 99 22.47 -1.36 -14.66
C ARG A 99 21.83 -1.66 -13.31
N GLU A 100 22.57 -1.43 -12.23
CA GLU A 100 22.07 -1.67 -10.87
C GLU A 100 21.02 -0.64 -10.49
N ARG A 101 21.13 0.59 -10.98
CA ARG A 101 20.14 1.65 -10.78
C ARG A 101 18.85 1.36 -11.56
N GLU A 102 18.93 0.87 -12.79
CA GLU A 102 17.77 0.36 -13.53
C GLU A 102 17.08 -0.76 -12.73
N ARG A 103 17.86 -1.70 -12.21
CA ARG A 103 17.32 -2.77 -11.36
C ARG A 103 16.69 -2.25 -10.08
N PHE A 104 17.24 -1.19 -9.47
CA PHE A 104 16.65 -0.52 -8.31
C PHE A 104 15.25 0.03 -8.63
N VAL A 105 15.08 0.70 -9.77
CA VAL A 105 13.77 1.24 -10.21
C VAL A 105 12.79 0.09 -10.44
N GLU A 106 13.18 -0.95 -11.17
CA GLU A 106 12.32 -2.13 -11.39
C GLU A 106 11.84 -2.77 -10.08
N LEU A 107 12.76 -2.98 -9.13
CA LEU A 107 12.42 -3.57 -7.83
C LEU A 107 11.50 -2.64 -7.01
N SER A 108 11.74 -1.34 -7.05
CA SER A 108 10.90 -0.35 -6.36
C SER A 108 9.47 -0.35 -6.92
N ASP A 109 9.33 -0.41 -8.24
CA ASP A 109 8.02 -0.50 -8.90
C ASP A 109 7.32 -1.82 -8.58
N GLN A 110 8.05 -2.95 -8.59
CA GLN A 110 7.50 -4.25 -8.20
C GLN A 110 7.02 -4.25 -6.75
N ILE A 111 7.78 -3.66 -5.82
CA ILE A 111 7.38 -3.53 -4.41
C ILE A 111 6.07 -2.75 -4.29
N MET A 112 5.91 -1.69 -5.04
CA MET A 112 4.70 -0.88 -5.03
C MET A 112 3.49 -1.66 -5.59
N VAL A 113 3.66 -2.34 -6.72
CA VAL A 113 2.60 -3.18 -7.34
C VAL A 113 2.19 -4.32 -6.40
N LEU A 114 3.18 -5.07 -5.86
CA LEU A 114 2.91 -6.17 -4.94
C LEU A 114 2.28 -5.72 -3.63
N GLY A 115 2.73 -4.57 -3.09
CA GLY A 115 2.14 -3.99 -1.87
C GLY A 115 0.66 -3.64 -2.08
N ARG A 116 0.30 -3.06 -3.22
CA ARG A 116 -1.10 -2.77 -3.57
C ARG A 116 -1.91 -4.05 -3.79
N ALA A 117 -1.37 -5.00 -4.53
CA ALA A 117 -2.03 -6.29 -4.76
C ALA A 117 -2.33 -7.00 -3.43
N PHE A 118 -1.39 -6.98 -2.49
CA PHE A 118 -1.58 -7.52 -1.15
C PHE A 118 -2.72 -6.82 -0.40
N LEU A 119 -2.72 -5.49 -0.36
CA LEU A 119 -3.78 -4.72 0.31
C LEU A 119 -5.14 -4.89 -0.36
N GLN A 120 -5.17 -4.94 -1.69
CA GLN A 120 -6.40 -5.16 -2.45
C GLN A 120 -6.96 -6.55 -2.19
N ASP A 121 -6.13 -7.60 -2.20
CA ASP A 121 -6.58 -8.96 -1.91
C ASP A 121 -7.02 -9.12 -0.45
N MET A 122 -6.36 -8.43 0.48
CA MET A 122 -6.78 -8.35 1.88
C MET A 122 -8.12 -7.62 2.05
N SER A 123 -8.36 -6.54 1.30
CA SER A 123 -9.59 -5.74 1.37
C SER A 123 -10.76 -6.37 0.60
N THR A 124 -10.47 -6.97 -0.56
CA THR A 124 -11.43 -7.77 -1.33
C THR A 124 -11.60 -9.18 -0.76
N GLY A 125 -10.94 -9.43 0.35
CA GLY A 125 -11.10 -10.62 1.18
C GLY A 125 -12.53 -10.93 1.58
N THR A 126 -13.44 -9.99 1.43
CA THR A 126 -14.85 -10.19 1.16
C THR A 126 -15.03 -10.72 -0.26
N SER A 127 -14.43 -11.86 -0.59
CA SER A 127 -14.77 -12.50 -1.85
C SER A 127 -16.27 -12.72 -1.90
N ASP A 128 -16.82 -12.70 -3.12
CA ASP A 128 -18.17 -13.18 -3.39
C ASP A 128 -18.37 -14.68 -2.99
N ALA A 129 -17.35 -15.29 -2.38
CA ALA A 129 -17.41 -16.62 -1.78
C ALA A 129 -18.33 -16.58 -0.56
N VAL A 130 -19.57 -16.90 -0.82
CA VAL A 130 -20.56 -17.12 0.22
C VAL A 130 -20.20 -18.42 0.94
N ILE A 131 -19.99 -18.33 2.25
CA ILE A 131 -19.76 -19.48 3.11
C ILE A 131 -21.06 -19.79 3.84
N GLU A 132 -21.36 -21.07 4.03
CA GLU A 132 -22.54 -21.49 4.76
C GLU A 132 -22.22 -21.68 6.25
N PHE A 133 -22.92 -20.91 7.09
CA PHE A 133 -22.81 -21.00 8.54
C PHE A 133 -23.96 -21.83 9.11
N PRO A 134 -23.70 -22.84 9.99
CA PRO A 134 -24.76 -23.68 10.57
C PRO A 134 -25.68 -22.87 11.49
N THR A 135 -26.96 -22.80 11.17
CA THR A 135 -27.96 -22.07 11.98
C THR A 135 -28.24 -22.73 13.34
N GLU A 136 -27.98 -24.00 13.48
CA GLU A 136 -28.13 -24.77 14.74
C GLU A 136 -27.23 -24.16 15.84
N LEU A 137 -26.07 -23.57 15.47
CA LEU A 137 -25.16 -22.94 16.41
C LEU A 137 -25.59 -21.53 16.83
N LEU A 138 -26.62 -20.96 16.18
CA LEU A 138 -27.12 -19.60 16.44
C LEU A 138 -28.30 -19.58 17.43
N GLU A 139 -28.64 -20.71 18.04
CA GLU A 139 -29.70 -20.77 19.06
C GLU A 139 -29.43 -19.78 20.19
N GLY A 140 -30.45 -18.96 20.52
CA GLY A 140 -30.37 -17.91 21.53
C GLY A 140 -29.69 -16.62 21.09
N LEU A 141 -29.21 -16.51 19.83
CA LEU A 141 -28.72 -15.25 19.27
C LEU A 141 -29.91 -14.42 18.73
N ASP A 142 -29.93 -13.12 19.01
CA ASP A 142 -30.89 -12.21 18.42
C ASP A 142 -30.61 -12.03 16.92
N LEU A 143 -31.40 -12.73 16.10
CA LEU A 143 -31.26 -12.69 14.64
C LEU A 143 -31.90 -11.46 14.01
N SER A 144 -32.70 -10.66 14.76
CA SER A 144 -33.37 -9.47 14.22
C SER A 144 -32.39 -8.44 13.68
N LEU A 145 -31.19 -8.38 14.25
CA LEU A 145 -30.12 -7.49 13.83
C LEU A 145 -29.39 -7.97 12.55
N LEU A 146 -29.55 -9.22 12.16
CA LEU A 146 -28.93 -9.76 10.93
C LEU A 146 -29.71 -9.38 9.66
N GLY A 147 -30.84 -8.69 9.80
CA GLY A 147 -31.59 -7.99 8.76
C GLY A 147 -31.79 -8.77 7.46
N GLN A 148 -31.36 -8.21 6.33
CA GLN A 148 -31.53 -8.81 4.99
C GLN A 148 -30.73 -10.11 4.78
N SER A 149 -29.73 -10.40 5.60
CA SER A 149 -29.00 -11.65 5.54
C SER A 149 -29.88 -12.85 5.93
N LEU A 150 -30.91 -12.62 6.75
CA LEU A 150 -31.92 -13.63 7.06
C LEU A 150 -32.77 -14.04 5.84
N LEU A 151 -32.95 -13.12 4.89
CA LEU A 151 -33.67 -13.44 3.63
C LEU A 151 -32.91 -14.42 2.74
N ARG A 152 -31.62 -14.62 3.03
CA ARG A 152 -30.76 -15.61 2.39
C ARG A 152 -30.74 -16.94 3.15
N LEU A 153 -31.53 -17.08 4.21
CA LEU A 153 -31.80 -18.38 4.83
C LEU A 153 -32.47 -19.29 3.80
N ARG A 154 -31.70 -20.17 3.23
CA ARG A 154 -32.24 -21.29 2.46
C ARG A 154 -32.96 -22.23 3.42
N PRO A 155 -34.00 -23.00 2.96
CA PRO A 155 -34.70 -23.93 3.82
C PRO A 155 -33.81 -25.02 4.44
N ALA A 156 -32.53 -25.05 4.11
CA ALA A 156 -31.54 -26.00 4.59
C ALA A 156 -30.60 -25.37 5.63
N LYS A 157 -31.07 -25.25 6.89
CA LYS A 157 -30.21 -25.20 8.11
C LYS A 157 -28.91 -24.39 8.09
N THR A 158 -28.67 -23.52 7.10
CA THR A 158 -27.43 -22.73 6.95
C THR A 158 -27.71 -21.27 6.63
N LEU A 159 -26.91 -20.36 7.22
CA LEU A 159 -26.90 -18.94 6.93
C LEU A 159 -25.75 -18.65 5.95
N SER A 160 -26.06 -18.03 4.81
CA SER A 160 -25.04 -17.61 3.85
C SER A 160 -24.34 -16.32 4.35
N VAL A 161 -23.08 -16.42 4.65
CA VAL A 161 -22.24 -15.30 5.14
C VAL A 161 -21.02 -15.10 4.26
N VAL A 162 -20.48 -13.91 4.28
CA VAL A 162 -19.25 -13.56 3.56
C VAL A 162 -18.11 -13.40 4.58
N PRO A 163 -16.90 -13.93 4.32
CA PRO A 163 -15.75 -13.73 5.21
C PRO A 163 -15.51 -12.25 5.52
N GLY A 164 -15.31 -11.92 6.78
CA GLY A 164 -15.11 -10.53 7.21
C GLY A 164 -16.37 -9.67 7.25
N SER A 165 -17.55 -10.25 6.96
CA SER A 165 -18.82 -9.54 7.01
C SER A 165 -19.21 -9.12 8.42
N TRP A 166 -20.12 -8.15 8.50
CA TRP A 166 -20.69 -7.71 9.77
C TRP A 166 -21.40 -8.84 10.51
N GLU A 167 -22.04 -9.74 9.78
CA GLU A 167 -22.75 -10.90 10.33
C GLU A 167 -21.80 -11.82 11.10
N LEU A 168 -20.64 -12.17 10.52
CA LEU A 168 -19.65 -13.00 11.21
C LEU A 168 -19.06 -12.27 12.42
N HIS A 169 -18.86 -10.97 12.31
CA HIS A 169 -18.40 -10.16 13.42
C HIS A 169 -19.42 -10.13 14.56
N TYR A 170 -20.71 -9.97 14.23
CA TYR A 170 -21.80 -10.01 15.20
C TYR A 170 -21.91 -11.37 15.89
N ILE A 171 -21.88 -12.47 15.12
CA ILE A 171 -21.90 -13.83 15.65
C ILE A 171 -20.71 -14.08 16.58
N SER A 172 -19.51 -13.66 16.20
CA SER A 172 -18.30 -13.88 16.99
C SER A 172 -18.33 -13.17 18.34
N ARG A 173 -19.10 -12.07 18.47
CA ARG A 173 -19.25 -11.27 19.69
C ARG A 173 -20.43 -11.68 20.56
N HIS A 174 -21.56 -12.04 19.94
CA HIS A 174 -22.85 -12.12 20.63
C HIS A 174 -23.46 -13.52 20.68
N ALA A 175 -22.98 -14.48 19.88
CA ALA A 175 -23.53 -15.82 19.93
C ALA A 175 -23.29 -16.45 21.31
N PRO A 176 -24.36 -16.99 21.98
CA PRO A 176 -24.23 -17.69 23.25
C PRO A 176 -23.33 -18.94 23.12
N ASN A 177 -23.44 -19.66 22.03
CA ASN A 177 -22.70 -20.88 21.78
C ASN A 177 -21.21 -20.55 21.47
N PRO A 178 -20.25 -21.07 22.28
CA PRO A 178 -18.82 -20.84 22.07
C PRO A 178 -18.30 -21.38 20.74
N GLU A 179 -18.88 -22.48 20.25
CA GLU A 179 -18.49 -23.05 18.95
C GLU A 179 -18.94 -22.15 17.78
N ALA A 180 -20.09 -21.50 17.90
CA ALA A 180 -20.51 -20.49 16.92
C ALA A 180 -19.49 -19.34 16.84
N ARG A 181 -19.03 -18.85 18.01
CA ARG A 181 -18.02 -17.77 18.06
C ARG A 181 -16.69 -18.22 17.46
N ARG A 182 -16.24 -19.43 17.79
CA ARG A 182 -15.01 -20.01 17.24
C ARG A 182 -15.09 -20.15 15.73
N LEU A 183 -16.19 -20.72 15.22
CA LEU A 183 -16.37 -20.92 13.80
C LEU A 183 -16.45 -19.57 13.04
N ALA A 184 -17.20 -18.59 13.56
CA ALA A 184 -17.28 -17.26 12.97
C ALA A 184 -15.90 -16.57 12.92
N TYR A 185 -15.09 -16.71 13.97
CA TYR A 185 -13.72 -16.22 14.00
C TYR A 185 -12.86 -16.90 12.94
N MET A 186 -12.88 -18.22 12.89
CA MET A 186 -12.11 -18.97 11.89
C MET A 186 -12.51 -18.59 10.45
N MET A 187 -13.81 -18.50 10.16
CA MET A 187 -14.29 -18.07 8.84
C MET A 187 -13.88 -16.66 8.47
N SER A 188 -13.75 -15.76 9.45
CA SER A 188 -13.33 -14.38 9.22
C SER A 188 -11.82 -14.26 8.95
N TYR A 189 -11.02 -15.11 9.58
CA TYR A 189 -9.55 -14.98 9.62
C TYR A 189 -8.79 -16.15 8.98
N THR A 190 -9.50 -17.17 8.49
CA THR A 190 -8.82 -18.24 7.73
C THR A 190 -8.24 -17.64 6.45
N GLY A 191 -6.91 -17.64 6.39
CA GLY A 191 -6.16 -17.05 5.30
C GLY A 191 -6.40 -17.78 3.98
N ARG A 192 -6.22 -17.05 2.90
CA ARG A 192 -6.11 -17.59 1.55
C ARG A 192 -4.65 -17.78 1.21
N ASP A 193 -4.39 -18.70 0.30
CA ASP A 193 -3.03 -18.93 -0.20
C ASP A 193 -2.51 -17.73 -1.03
N THR A 194 -3.42 -17.00 -1.72
CA THR A 194 -3.08 -15.90 -2.60
C THR A 194 -2.38 -14.73 -1.88
N PRO A 195 -2.89 -14.17 -0.76
CA PRO A 195 -2.20 -13.11 -0.01
C PRO A 195 -0.83 -13.56 0.51
N VAL A 196 -0.71 -14.83 0.93
CA VAL A 196 0.55 -15.39 1.42
C VAL A 196 1.59 -15.42 0.30
N ALA A 197 1.22 -15.87 -0.89
CA ALA A 197 2.11 -15.90 -2.06
C ALA A 197 2.55 -14.49 -2.47
N ILE A 198 1.64 -13.51 -2.47
CA ILE A 198 1.95 -12.10 -2.75
C ILE A 198 2.92 -11.55 -1.68
N LEU A 199 2.67 -11.85 -0.41
CA LEU A 199 3.53 -11.42 0.70
C LEU A 199 4.94 -12.00 0.57
N GLU A 200 5.07 -13.28 0.26
CA GLU A 200 6.37 -13.91 0.05
C GLU A 200 7.15 -13.24 -1.09
N GLN A 201 6.47 -12.96 -2.21
CA GLN A 201 7.09 -12.27 -3.33
C GLN A 201 7.50 -10.85 -2.95
N LEU A 202 6.65 -10.11 -2.24
CA LEU A 202 6.94 -8.77 -1.74
C LEU A 202 8.18 -8.77 -0.83
N LEU A 203 8.27 -9.71 0.10
CA LEU A 203 9.42 -9.83 1.01
C LEU A 203 10.70 -10.19 0.27
N ARG A 204 10.65 -11.08 -0.71
CA ARG A 204 11.80 -11.42 -1.58
C ARG A 204 12.28 -10.22 -2.37
N THR A 205 11.37 -9.47 -2.98
CA THR A 205 11.69 -8.27 -3.76
C THR A 205 12.31 -7.18 -2.87
N ARG A 206 11.76 -6.97 -1.67
CA ARG A 206 12.35 -6.05 -0.68
C ARG A 206 13.72 -6.48 -0.20
N TYR A 207 13.94 -7.77 -0.02
CA TYR A 207 15.25 -8.30 0.33
C TYR A 207 16.27 -8.07 -0.78
N GLU A 208 15.90 -8.34 -2.05
CA GLU A 208 16.77 -8.10 -3.20
C GLU A 208 17.15 -6.61 -3.30
N LEU A 209 16.19 -5.70 -3.13
CA LEU A 209 16.44 -4.26 -3.11
C LEU A 209 17.41 -3.85 -1.99
N ALA A 210 17.24 -4.40 -0.79
CA ALA A 210 18.12 -4.14 0.34
C ALA A 210 19.56 -4.59 0.02
N ARG A 211 19.72 -5.80 -0.54
CA ARG A 211 21.04 -6.30 -0.93
C ARG A 211 21.69 -5.46 -2.02
N LEU A 212 20.92 -5.02 -3.01
CA LEU A 212 21.39 -4.17 -4.09
C LEU A 212 21.92 -2.82 -3.56
N THR A 213 21.31 -2.29 -2.50
CA THR A 213 21.73 -1.03 -1.85
C THR A 213 22.75 -1.23 -0.73
N GLY A 214 23.32 -2.44 -0.58
CA GLY A 214 24.36 -2.76 0.40
C GLY A 214 23.84 -2.89 1.84
N LYS A 215 22.53 -3.15 2.00
CA LYS A 215 21.91 -3.34 3.31
C LYS A 215 21.62 -4.81 3.59
N GLU A 216 21.63 -5.19 4.86
CA GLU A 216 21.34 -6.58 5.25
C GLU A 216 19.86 -6.90 5.18
N LEU A 217 18.99 -5.97 5.61
CA LEU A 217 17.54 -6.11 5.66
C LEU A 217 16.84 -4.84 5.20
N SER A 218 15.67 -4.97 4.58
CA SER A 218 14.86 -3.84 4.11
C SER A 218 14.31 -2.95 5.24
N LEU A 219 14.14 -3.50 6.44
CA LEU A 219 13.62 -2.78 7.62
C LEU A 219 14.62 -1.79 8.24
N ILE A 220 15.90 -1.87 7.91
CA ILE A 220 16.94 -0.96 8.42
C ILE A 220 16.87 0.43 7.74
N HIS A 221 15.95 0.63 6.81
CA HIS A 221 15.82 1.85 6.01
C HIS A 221 14.62 2.73 6.39
N ILE A 222 13.85 2.30 7.37
CA ILE A 222 12.69 3.05 7.85
C ILE A 222 13.14 4.11 8.85
#